data_3aedfb5bb2880f5e8e72af70aa92bf7d
#
_entry.id   3aedfb5bb2880f5e8e72af70aa92bf7d
#
_cell.length_a   1.000
_cell.length_b   1.000
_cell.length_c   1.000
_cell.angle_alpha   90.00
_cell.angle_beta   90.00
_cell.angle_gamma   90.00
#
_symmetry.space_group_name_H-M   'P 1'
#
loop_
_entity.id
_entity.type
_entity.pdbx_description
1 polymer ?
#
loop_
_entity_poly.entity_id
_entity_poly.type
_entity_poly.pdbx_seq_one_letter_code
_entity_poly.pdbx_strand_id
1 'polypeptide(L)'
;MQLYPIEHHSWVAIDIHHNLGEQATLLTHKSGPMSCRQLLKNLQQALNLTGELMEANFPYHFITADGFTWYVSFSHSRQHAAVLISPYTNIGVDVEDSAISHQVASRFFSPHEYQWLNQKPAVNQVILRNLLWRLKECSIKTHQNADKQLIKELKHDVLDELGEEVINQLIGIDEINDKGKPIQCVQTDAKIVGNFSSKPCSFIIVNR
;
A
#
# COMPACT_ATOMS: atom_id res chain seq x y z
N MET A 1 3.38 -10.64 -12.22
CA MET A 1 3.47 -9.19 -11.92
C MET A 1 2.41 -8.44 -12.71
N GLN A 2 1.70 -7.56 -12.08
CA GLN A 2 0.77 -6.61 -12.70
C GLN A 2 1.27 -5.19 -12.43
N LEU A 3 1.23 -4.32 -13.46
CA LEU A 3 1.71 -2.94 -13.39
C LEU A 3 0.53 -1.98 -13.49
N TYR A 4 0.53 -0.97 -12.66
CA TYR A 4 -0.53 0.01 -12.57
C TYR A 4 0.08 1.41 -12.59
N PRO A 5 -0.15 2.18 -13.69
CA PRO A 5 0.19 3.59 -13.72
C PRO A 5 -0.71 4.37 -12.75
N ILE A 6 -0.08 5.24 -12.00
CA ILE A 6 -0.74 6.21 -11.12
C ILE A 6 -0.45 7.60 -11.71
N GLU A 7 -1.25 8.58 -11.36
CA GLU A 7 -1.03 9.96 -11.76
C GLU A 7 0.37 10.46 -11.36
N HIS A 8 0.84 11.54 -11.99
CA HIS A 8 2.12 12.18 -11.71
C HIS A 8 3.35 11.25 -11.82
N HIS A 9 3.39 10.42 -12.87
CA HIS A 9 4.51 9.52 -13.16
C HIS A 9 4.80 8.47 -12.09
N SER A 10 3.85 8.14 -11.23
CA SER A 10 4.01 7.10 -10.22
C SER A 10 3.50 5.74 -10.72
N TRP A 11 4.06 4.66 -10.19
CA TRP A 11 3.72 3.28 -10.59
C TRP A 11 3.61 2.36 -9.39
N VAL A 12 2.60 1.51 -9.39
CA VAL A 12 2.51 0.37 -8.46
C VAL A 12 2.68 -0.93 -9.23
N ALA A 13 3.55 -1.80 -8.74
CA ALA A 13 3.65 -3.18 -9.17
C ALA A 13 3.16 -4.11 -8.07
N ILE A 14 2.31 -5.07 -8.43
CA ILE A 14 1.82 -6.10 -7.51
C ILE A 14 2.13 -7.46 -8.11
N ASP A 15 2.70 -8.34 -7.31
CA ASP A 15 2.88 -9.75 -7.64
C ASP A 15 2.02 -10.62 -6.71
N ILE A 16 1.38 -11.62 -7.30
CA ILE A 16 0.54 -12.56 -6.58
C ILE A 16 1.24 -13.91 -6.57
N HIS A 17 1.49 -14.44 -5.38
CA HIS A 17 1.85 -15.84 -5.26
C HIS A 17 0.61 -16.71 -5.47
N HIS A 18 0.57 -17.38 -6.59
CA HIS A 18 -0.24 -18.57 -6.69
C HIS A 18 0.44 -19.65 -5.85
N ASN A 19 -0.13 -20.02 -4.70
CA ASN A 19 0.13 -21.31 -4.11
C ASN A 19 -0.25 -22.34 -5.17
N LEU A 20 0.71 -22.82 -5.93
CA LEU A 20 0.58 -24.06 -6.68
C LEU A 20 0.27 -25.10 -5.61
N GLY A 21 -0.95 -25.65 -5.66
CA GLY A 21 -1.57 -26.47 -4.62
C GLY A 21 -0.64 -27.55 -4.04
N GLU A 22 -1.04 -28.15 -2.96
CA GLU A 22 -0.35 -29.09 -2.07
C GLU A 22 0.53 -30.20 -2.70
N GLN A 23 0.63 -30.29 -4.03
CA GLN A 23 1.48 -31.23 -4.74
C GLN A 23 2.95 -30.82 -4.88
N ALA A 24 3.33 -29.61 -4.47
CA ALA A 24 4.73 -29.14 -4.51
C ALA A 24 5.52 -29.44 -3.23
N THR A 25 5.01 -30.26 -2.33
CA THR A 25 5.61 -30.51 -1.00
C THR A 25 6.86 -31.39 -1.02
N LEU A 26 7.37 -31.81 -2.17
CA LEU A 26 8.53 -32.73 -2.27
C LEU A 26 9.79 -32.15 -2.86
N LEU A 27 9.82 -30.90 -3.26
CA LEU A 27 11.05 -30.23 -3.70
C LEU A 27 11.29 -28.99 -2.86
N THR A 28 12.08 -29.17 -1.84
CA THR A 28 12.61 -28.22 -0.86
C THR A 28 13.24 -26.97 -1.49
N HIS A 29 12.47 -26.03 -1.95
CA HIS A 29 12.88 -24.64 -1.97
C HIS A 29 11.68 -23.80 -1.56
N LYS A 30 11.86 -23.07 -0.45
CA LYS A 30 10.95 -22.04 0.04
C LYS A 30 10.70 -21.02 -1.08
N SER A 31 9.75 -21.29 -1.96
CA SER A 31 9.22 -20.30 -2.88
C SER A 31 8.29 -19.38 -2.07
N GLY A 32 8.92 -18.54 -1.27
CA GLY A 32 8.26 -17.38 -0.69
C GLY A 32 7.86 -16.42 -1.81
N PRO A 33 7.11 -15.35 -1.49
CA PRO A 33 6.80 -14.29 -2.43
C PRO A 33 8.05 -13.82 -3.14
N MET A 34 7.91 -13.48 -4.42
CA MET A 34 8.97 -12.76 -5.13
C MET A 34 9.40 -11.63 -4.21
N SER A 35 10.67 -11.56 -3.87
CA SER A 35 11.12 -10.50 -2.96
C SER A 35 10.73 -9.16 -3.56
N CYS A 36 10.33 -8.21 -2.73
CA CYS A 36 9.99 -6.87 -3.21
C CYS A 36 11.11 -6.26 -4.07
N ARG A 37 12.37 -6.62 -3.79
CA ARG A 37 13.53 -6.20 -4.59
C ARG A 37 13.54 -6.82 -5.98
N GLN A 38 13.16 -8.07 -6.11
CA GLN A 38 13.01 -8.69 -7.43
C GLN A 38 11.83 -8.09 -8.19
N LEU A 39 10.73 -7.80 -7.49
CA LEU A 39 9.57 -7.11 -8.07
C LEU A 39 9.96 -5.71 -8.57
N LEU A 40 10.78 -4.96 -7.81
CA LEU A 40 11.33 -3.67 -8.26
C LEU A 40 12.17 -3.83 -9.52
N LYS A 41 13.07 -4.80 -9.58
CA LYS A 41 13.88 -5.05 -10.79
C LYS A 41 13.01 -5.33 -12.01
N ASN A 42 11.98 -6.15 -11.86
CA ASN A 42 11.04 -6.45 -12.94
C ASN A 42 10.25 -5.20 -13.38
N LEU A 43 9.86 -4.34 -12.41
CA LEU A 43 9.21 -3.06 -12.67
C LEU A 43 10.15 -2.11 -13.44
N GLN A 44 11.40 -1.98 -13.00
CA GLN A 44 12.41 -1.16 -13.68
C GLN A 44 12.62 -1.65 -15.13
N GLN A 45 12.75 -2.95 -15.36
CA GLN A 45 12.87 -3.51 -16.69
C GLN A 45 11.66 -3.21 -17.58
N ALA A 46 10.44 -3.38 -17.05
CA ALA A 46 9.21 -3.12 -17.80
C ALA A 46 9.03 -1.65 -18.20
N LEU A 47 9.59 -0.73 -17.40
CA LEU A 47 9.53 0.72 -17.63
C LEU A 47 10.81 1.26 -18.29
N ASN A 48 11.78 0.40 -18.65
CA ASN A 48 13.11 0.80 -19.16
C ASN A 48 13.84 1.77 -18.21
N LEU A 49 13.64 1.62 -16.90
CA LEU A 49 14.33 2.40 -15.88
C LEU A 49 15.61 1.66 -15.49
N THR A 50 16.70 2.42 -15.36
CA THR A 50 18.00 1.92 -14.87
C THR A 50 18.30 2.58 -13.53
N GLY A 51 19.11 1.95 -12.72
CA GLY A 51 19.54 2.51 -11.44
C GLY A 51 19.61 1.44 -10.36
N GLU A 52 20.56 1.59 -9.46
CA GLU A 52 20.72 0.70 -8.31
C GLU A 52 19.92 1.24 -7.12
N LEU A 53 19.24 0.34 -6.42
CA LEU A 53 18.46 0.68 -5.23
C LEU A 53 19.38 1.08 -4.08
N MET A 54 19.18 2.28 -3.55
CA MET A 54 19.86 2.81 -2.37
C MET A 54 18.99 2.58 -1.14
N GLU A 55 19.44 1.67 -0.25
CA GLU A 55 18.73 1.26 0.97
C GLU A 55 19.45 1.64 2.26
N ALA A 56 20.61 2.29 2.19
CA ALA A 56 21.38 2.65 3.38
C ALA A 56 20.63 3.61 4.31
N ASN A 57 19.81 4.48 3.72
CA ASN A 57 18.99 5.44 4.45
C ASN A 57 17.60 5.50 3.84
N PHE A 58 16.60 5.72 4.68
CA PHE A 58 15.24 6.02 4.24
C PHE A 58 15.13 7.51 3.86
N PRO A 59 14.36 7.89 2.83
CA PRO A 59 13.56 7.02 1.96
C PRO A 59 14.40 6.24 0.95
N TYR A 60 14.03 4.98 0.71
CA TYR A 60 14.67 4.18 -0.32
C TYR A 60 14.46 4.80 -1.69
N HIS A 61 15.48 4.79 -2.52
CA HIS A 61 15.41 5.40 -3.84
C HIS A 61 16.42 4.78 -4.80
N PHE A 62 16.26 5.08 -6.08
CA PHE A 62 17.29 4.86 -7.11
C PHE A 62 17.36 6.08 -8.03
N ILE A 63 18.52 6.29 -8.63
CA ILE A 63 18.77 7.38 -9.57
C ILE A 63 18.98 6.78 -10.95
N THR A 64 18.23 7.24 -11.92
CA THR A 64 18.36 6.81 -13.33
C THR A 64 19.57 7.48 -14.00
N ALA A 65 20.00 6.96 -15.14
CA ALA A 65 21.18 7.46 -15.86
C ALA A 65 21.04 8.93 -16.30
N ASP A 66 19.83 9.40 -16.50
CA ASP A 66 19.51 10.82 -16.78
C ASP A 66 19.45 11.70 -15.52
N GLY A 67 19.77 11.14 -14.35
CA GLY A 67 19.81 11.86 -13.07
C GLY A 67 18.48 12.00 -12.36
N PHE A 68 17.40 11.38 -12.86
CA PHE A 68 16.10 11.45 -12.21
C PHE A 68 16.04 10.49 -11.01
N THR A 69 15.50 10.99 -9.87
CA THR A 69 15.38 10.21 -8.64
C THR A 69 13.98 9.63 -8.50
N TRP A 70 13.92 8.32 -8.29
CA TRP A 70 12.72 7.57 -7.98
C TRP A 70 12.75 7.08 -6.55
N TYR A 71 11.77 7.45 -5.76
CA TYR A 71 11.58 6.95 -4.41
C TYR A 71 10.78 5.65 -4.44
N VAL A 72 11.05 4.79 -3.46
CA VAL A 72 10.53 3.41 -3.45
C VAL A 72 9.90 3.09 -2.10
N SER A 73 8.70 2.55 -2.11
CA SER A 73 8.06 1.94 -0.95
C SER A 73 7.76 0.48 -1.22
N PHE A 74 7.96 -0.36 -0.21
CA PHE A 74 7.77 -1.80 -0.27
C PHE A 74 6.71 -2.27 0.73
N SER A 75 5.96 -3.28 0.32
CA SER A 75 5.16 -4.09 1.25
C SER A 75 5.07 -5.54 0.76
N HIS A 76 4.91 -6.45 1.69
CA HIS A 76 4.65 -7.86 1.38
C HIS A 76 3.76 -8.47 2.45
N SER A 77 2.92 -9.38 2.02
CA SER A 77 2.10 -10.23 2.86
C SER A 77 2.37 -11.71 2.54
N ARG A 78 1.52 -12.59 3.00
CA ARG A 78 1.70 -14.02 2.75
C ARG A 78 1.62 -14.38 1.27
N GLN A 79 0.75 -13.73 0.51
CA GLN A 79 0.45 -14.06 -0.89
C GLN A 79 0.82 -12.97 -1.88
N HIS A 80 1.08 -11.75 -1.41
CA HIS A 80 1.33 -10.62 -2.28
C HIS A 80 2.62 -9.88 -1.91
N ALA A 81 3.28 -9.37 -2.93
CA ALA A 81 4.31 -8.35 -2.80
C ALA A 81 3.87 -7.11 -3.59
N ALA A 82 4.14 -5.94 -3.05
CA ALA A 82 3.83 -4.67 -3.70
C ALA A 82 5.04 -3.73 -3.66
N VAL A 83 5.21 -2.99 -4.73
CA VAL A 83 6.21 -1.94 -4.87
C VAL A 83 5.53 -0.70 -5.45
N LEU A 84 5.72 0.43 -4.79
CA LEU A 84 5.36 1.75 -5.29
C LEU A 84 6.64 2.50 -5.63
N ILE A 85 6.73 3.07 -6.83
CA ILE A 85 7.76 4.04 -7.19
C ILE A 85 7.12 5.37 -7.55
N SER A 86 7.78 6.46 -7.19
CA SER A 86 7.28 7.81 -7.40
C SER A 86 8.42 8.84 -7.43
N PRO A 87 8.28 9.97 -8.12
CA PRO A 87 9.17 11.12 -7.97
C PRO A 87 9.04 11.81 -6.59
N TYR A 88 7.98 11.55 -5.86
CA TYR A 88 7.75 12.13 -4.53
C TYR A 88 8.40 11.31 -3.43
N THR A 89 8.95 11.98 -2.41
CA THR A 89 9.70 11.36 -1.32
C THR A 89 8.83 10.64 -0.31
N ASN A 90 7.65 11.19 -0.03
CA ASN A 90 6.77 10.71 1.04
C ASN A 90 5.71 9.80 0.45
N ILE A 91 6.06 8.53 0.29
CA ILE A 91 5.20 7.52 -0.31
C ILE A 91 5.07 6.28 0.58
N GLY A 92 3.91 5.66 0.55
CA GLY A 92 3.65 4.41 1.27
C GLY A 92 2.77 3.48 0.47
N VAL A 93 3.14 2.21 0.40
CA VAL A 93 2.30 1.13 -0.12
C VAL A 93 2.15 0.06 0.94
N ASP A 94 0.96 -0.51 1.04
CA ASP A 94 0.72 -1.64 1.92
C ASP A 94 -0.15 -2.70 1.27
N VAL A 95 0.15 -3.96 1.59
CA VAL A 95 -0.60 -5.13 1.17
C VAL A 95 -0.79 -6.07 2.36
N GLU A 96 -2.05 -6.47 2.62
CA GLU A 96 -2.41 -7.35 3.74
C GLU A 96 -3.47 -8.36 3.30
N ASP A 97 -3.10 -9.64 3.31
CA ASP A 97 -3.96 -10.75 2.89
C ASP A 97 -4.89 -11.23 4.00
N SER A 98 -4.49 -11.00 5.24
CA SER A 98 -5.21 -11.51 6.40
C SER A 98 -6.30 -10.53 6.83
N ALA A 99 -7.42 -11.07 7.27
CA ALA A 99 -8.44 -10.24 7.89
C ALA A 99 -7.92 -9.68 9.23
N ILE A 100 -7.96 -8.37 9.37
CA ILE A 100 -7.61 -7.70 10.63
C ILE A 100 -8.65 -8.03 11.69
N SER A 101 -8.20 -8.68 12.76
CA SER A 101 -9.09 -9.08 13.85
C SER A 101 -9.58 -7.87 14.65
N HIS A 102 -10.71 -8.04 15.33
CA HIS A 102 -11.23 -7.02 16.24
C HIS A 102 -10.22 -6.67 17.36
N GLN A 103 -9.47 -7.67 17.82
CA GLN A 103 -8.45 -7.48 18.85
C GLN A 103 -7.27 -6.63 18.34
N VAL A 104 -6.84 -6.81 17.10
CA VAL A 104 -5.81 -5.97 16.48
C VAL A 104 -6.34 -4.55 16.32
N ALA A 105 -7.56 -4.39 15.79
CA ALA A 105 -8.18 -3.09 15.62
C ALA A 105 -8.31 -2.34 16.96
N SER A 106 -8.80 -2.98 18.03
CA SER A 106 -8.95 -2.34 19.35
C SER A 106 -7.62 -1.89 19.97
N ARG A 107 -6.52 -2.52 19.59
CA ARG A 107 -5.17 -2.17 20.08
C ARG A 107 -4.51 -1.04 19.30
N PHE A 108 -4.71 -0.99 18.00
CA PHE A 108 -3.93 -0.14 17.09
C PHE A 108 -4.73 0.99 16.44
N PHE A 109 -6.05 0.90 16.42
CA PHE A 109 -6.88 2.00 15.93
C PHE A 109 -7.07 3.05 17.03
N SER A 110 -7.21 4.31 16.60
CA SER A 110 -7.56 5.39 17.51
C SER A 110 -8.98 5.18 18.06
N PRO A 111 -9.35 5.82 19.16
CA PRO A 111 -10.73 5.82 19.64
C PRO A 111 -11.73 6.31 18.58
N HIS A 112 -11.35 7.32 17.79
CA HIS A 112 -12.16 7.88 16.71
C HIS A 112 -12.37 6.86 15.57
N GLU A 113 -11.29 6.26 15.04
CA GLU A 113 -11.36 5.20 14.03
C GLU A 113 -12.22 4.02 14.48
N TYR A 114 -12.06 3.62 15.74
CA TYR A 114 -12.82 2.51 16.32
C TYR A 114 -14.30 2.85 16.47
N GLN A 115 -14.63 4.07 16.93
CA GLN A 115 -16.00 4.56 17.04
C GLN A 115 -16.65 4.65 15.65
N TRP A 116 -15.96 5.24 14.69
CA TRP A 116 -16.43 5.35 13.31
C TRP A 116 -16.74 3.98 12.71
N LEU A 117 -15.84 3.01 12.88
CA LEU A 117 -16.01 1.65 12.40
C LEU A 117 -17.24 0.96 13.00
N ASN A 118 -17.49 1.14 14.31
CA ASN A 118 -18.62 0.54 14.99
C ASN A 118 -19.99 1.15 14.57
N GLN A 119 -19.99 2.34 13.99
CA GLN A 119 -21.20 2.96 13.41
C GLN A 119 -21.54 2.38 12.02
N LYS A 120 -20.63 1.65 11.39
CA LYS A 120 -20.86 1.06 10.08
C LYS A 120 -21.60 -0.27 10.18
N PRO A 121 -22.38 -0.66 9.14
CA PRO A 121 -23.03 -1.97 9.10
C PRO A 121 -22.02 -3.11 9.34
N ALA A 122 -22.41 -4.11 10.12
CA ALA A 122 -21.54 -5.21 10.51
C ALA A 122 -20.91 -5.94 9.31
N VAL A 123 -21.67 -6.06 8.20
CA VAL A 123 -21.20 -6.67 6.94
C VAL A 123 -19.99 -5.93 6.34
N ASN A 124 -19.88 -4.63 6.55
CA ASN A 124 -18.82 -3.81 5.99
C ASN A 124 -17.61 -3.68 6.93
N GLN A 125 -17.78 -3.94 8.23
CA GLN A 125 -16.73 -3.69 9.22
C GLN A 125 -15.42 -4.44 8.98
N VAL A 126 -15.47 -5.67 8.41
CA VAL A 126 -14.26 -6.44 8.09
C VAL A 126 -13.47 -5.76 6.97
N ILE A 127 -14.17 -5.38 5.90
CA ILE A 127 -13.57 -4.70 4.74
C ILE A 127 -12.96 -3.37 5.18
N LEU A 128 -13.71 -2.60 5.97
CA LEU A 128 -13.28 -1.30 6.49
C LEU A 128 -12.08 -1.40 7.42
N ARG A 129 -12.04 -2.41 8.31
CA ARG A 129 -10.87 -2.65 9.16
C ARG A 129 -9.61 -2.91 8.33
N ASN A 130 -9.74 -3.74 7.31
CA ASN A 130 -8.62 -4.05 6.43
C ASN A 130 -8.15 -2.82 5.63
N LEU A 131 -9.09 -2.00 5.16
CA LEU A 131 -8.75 -0.76 4.47
C LEU A 131 -8.06 0.23 5.41
N LEU A 132 -8.64 0.52 6.56
CA LEU A 132 -8.04 1.42 7.55
C LEU A 132 -6.65 0.96 7.98
N TRP A 133 -6.47 -0.36 8.18
CA TRP A 133 -5.17 -0.92 8.52
C TRP A 133 -4.13 -0.63 7.44
N ARG A 134 -4.42 -0.96 6.18
CA ARG A 134 -3.50 -0.71 5.07
C ARG A 134 -3.19 0.78 4.90
N LEU A 135 -4.19 1.65 5.00
CA LEU A 135 -3.97 3.10 4.92
C LEU A 135 -3.12 3.61 6.09
N LYS A 136 -3.31 3.06 7.30
CA LYS A 136 -2.47 3.37 8.46
C LYS A 136 -1.01 2.97 8.24
N GLU A 137 -0.76 1.77 7.73
CA GLU A 137 0.58 1.31 7.38
C GLU A 137 1.20 2.17 6.25
N CYS A 138 0.41 2.55 5.25
CA CYS A 138 0.85 3.47 4.21
C CYS A 138 1.24 4.83 4.81
N SER A 139 0.39 5.40 5.66
CA SER A 139 0.63 6.70 6.31
C SER A 139 1.90 6.66 7.16
N ILE A 140 2.11 5.62 7.96
CA ILE A 140 3.34 5.45 8.74
C ILE A 140 4.57 5.49 7.82
N LYS A 141 4.49 4.82 6.66
CA LYS A 141 5.59 4.80 5.69
C LYS A 141 5.86 6.18 5.06
N THR A 142 4.84 7.02 4.88
CA THR A 142 5.03 8.40 4.39
C THR A 142 5.69 9.31 5.41
N HIS A 143 5.58 9.01 6.71
CA HIS A 143 6.12 9.81 7.81
C HIS A 143 7.45 9.29 8.39
N GLN A 144 8.05 8.24 7.81
CA GLN A 144 9.27 7.62 8.37
C GLN A 144 10.50 8.57 8.45
N ASN A 145 10.44 9.73 7.78
CA ASN A 145 11.43 10.81 7.97
C ASN A 145 11.11 11.72 9.15
N ALA A 146 9.88 11.69 9.65
CA ALA A 146 9.48 12.43 10.83
C ALA A 146 9.67 11.50 12.04
N ASP A 147 10.34 12.01 13.04
CA ASP A 147 10.64 11.46 14.35
C ASP A 147 10.21 9.99 14.62
N LYS A 148 11.19 9.09 14.81
CA LYS A 148 10.96 7.66 15.15
C LYS A 148 10.03 7.45 16.37
N GLN A 149 9.73 8.50 17.10
CA GLN A 149 8.85 8.48 18.26
C GLN A 149 7.37 8.47 17.88
N LEU A 150 7.00 9.13 16.76
CA LEU A 150 5.64 9.07 16.19
C LEU A 150 5.28 7.67 15.67
N ILE A 151 6.28 6.95 15.16
CA ILE A 151 6.11 5.57 14.66
C ILE A 151 5.82 4.58 15.81
N LYS A 152 6.35 4.84 17.03
CA LYS A 152 6.10 4.00 18.21
C LYS A 152 4.67 4.15 18.75
N GLU A 153 4.04 5.25 18.50
CA GLU A 153 2.65 5.46 18.85
C GLU A 153 1.77 5.18 17.62
N LEU A 154 1.52 3.92 17.30
CA LEU A 154 0.56 3.44 16.30
C LEU A 154 -0.89 3.97 16.48
N LYS A 155 -1.06 5.01 17.29
CA LYS A 155 -2.31 5.73 17.53
C LYS A 155 -2.57 6.85 16.53
N HIS A 156 -1.75 6.93 15.46
CA HIS A 156 -1.99 7.86 14.38
C HIS A 156 -3.38 7.63 13.78
N ASP A 157 -4.19 8.67 13.72
CA ASP A 157 -5.57 8.60 13.25
C ASP A 157 -5.61 8.89 11.74
N VAL A 158 -5.91 7.86 10.97
CA VAL A 158 -5.99 7.96 9.51
C VAL A 158 -7.23 8.72 9.05
N LEU A 159 -8.32 8.67 9.84
CA LEU A 159 -9.52 9.46 9.53
C LEU A 159 -9.28 10.95 9.71
N ASP A 160 -8.50 11.34 10.73
CA ASP A 160 -8.10 12.74 10.93
C ASP A 160 -7.11 13.19 9.84
N GLU A 161 -6.20 12.30 9.41
CA GLU A 161 -5.19 12.63 8.41
C GLU A 161 -5.75 12.73 6.99
N LEU A 162 -6.58 11.77 6.58
CA LEU A 162 -7.10 11.67 5.21
C LEU A 162 -8.49 12.28 5.04
N GLY A 163 -9.27 12.34 6.12
CA GLY A 163 -10.67 12.69 6.12
C GLY A 163 -11.59 11.50 5.86
N GLU A 164 -12.71 11.45 6.58
CA GLU A 164 -13.73 10.40 6.40
C GLU A 164 -14.27 10.36 4.97
N GLU A 165 -14.38 11.50 4.30
CA GLU A 165 -14.88 11.59 2.93
C GLU A 165 -13.99 10.81 1.95
N VAL A 166 -12.66 10.95 2.08
CA VAL A 166 -11.68 10.20 1.26
C VAL A 166 -11.86 8.70 1.48
N ILE A 167 -11.99 8.27 2.74
CA ILE A 167 -12.20 6.85 3.05
C ILE A 167 -13.54 6.36 2.47
N ASN A 168 -14.61 7.13 2.61
CA ASN A 168 -15.92 6.78 2.07
C ASN A 168 -15.90 6.72 0.53
N GLN A 169 -15.16 7.58 -0.15
CA GLN A 169 -14.98 7.52 -1.60
C GLN A 169 -14.22 6.25 -2.02
N LEU A 170 -13.18 5.84 -1.28
CA LEU A 170 -12.45 4.60 -1.54
C LEU A 170 -13.29 3.33 -1.33
N ILE A 171 -14.37 3.41 -0.55
CA ILE A 171 -15.31 2.33 -0.28
C ILE A 171 -16.49 2.35 -1.27
N GLY A 172 -17.08 3.54 -1.47
CA GLY A 172 -18.36 3.72 -2.18
C GLY A 172 -18.31 3.39 -3.67
N ILE A 173 -17.15 3.09 -4.19
CA ILE A 173 -16.98 2.77 -5.60
C ILE A 173 -17.24 1.27 -5.87
N ASP A 174 -17.30 0.42 -4.84
CA ASP A 174 -17.79 -0.97 -4.97
C ASP A 174 -19.30 -1.04 -5.31
N GLU A 175 -20.07 0.02 -5.03
CA GLU A 175 -21.52 0.08 -5.30
C GLU A 175 -21.89 0.76 -6.62
N ILE A 176 -21.01 1.53 -7.27
CA ILE A 176 -21.33 2.31 -8.48
C ILE A 176 -20.35 2.01 -9.62
N ASN A 177 -20.67 0.98 -10.40
CA ASN A 177 -20.45 0.90 -11.85
C ASN A 177 -19.20 1.52 -12.50
N ASP A 178 -18.01 1.34 -12.00
CA ASP A 178 -16.85 1.53 -12.87
C ASP A 178 -16.26 0.16 -13.24
N LYS A 179 -17.01 -0.55 -14.09
CA LYS A 179 -16.61 -1.84 -14.66
C LYS A 179 -15.30 -1.69 -15.41
N GLY A 180 -14.20 -1.95 -14.74
CA GLY A 180 -12.91 -2.13 -15.40
C GLY A 180 -11.74 -1.35 -14.83
N LYS A 181 -11.89 -0.45 -13.88
CA LYS A 181 -10.73 0.20 -13.25
C LYS A 181 -10.23 -0.63 -12.07
N PRO A 182 -9.01 -1.19 -12.15
CA PRO A 182 -8.45 -2.01 -11.09
C PRO A 182 -8.04 -1.21 -9.86
N ILE A 183 -7.97 0.12 -9.97
CA ILE A 183 -7.50 1.03 -8.93
C ILE A 183 -8.50 2.15 -8.77
N GLN A 184 -8.78 2.48 -7.53
CA GLN A 184 -9.54 3.65 -7.12
C GLN A 184 -8.58 4.65 -6.50
N CYS A 185 -8.55 5.86 -7.03
CA CYS A 185 -7.70 6.93 -6.53
C CYS A 185 -8.57 8.13 -6.15
N VAL A 186 -8.31 8.66 -4.96
CA VAL A 186 -8.84 9.95 -4.51
C VAL A 186 -7.68 10.92 -4.44
N GLN A 187 -7.78 12.02 -5.17
CA GLN A 187 -6.78 13.08 -5.14
C GLN A 187 -7.29 14.24 -4.30
N THR A 188 -6.45 14.69 -3.38
CA THR A 188 -6.61 15.93 -2.64
C THR A 188 -5.51 16.91 -3.05
N ASP A 189 -5.54 18.16 -2.57
CA ASP A 189 -4.52 19.17 -2.87
C ASP A 189 -3.09 18.73 -2.51
N ALA A 190 -2.95 17.78 -1.60
CA ALA A 190 -1.66 17.39 -1.04
C ALA A 190 -1.34 15.90 -1.16
N LYS A 191 -2.32 15.05 -1.48
CA LYS A 191 -2.16 13.59 -1.44
C LYS A 191 -2.95 12.91 -2.56
N ILE A 192 -2.40 11.78 -3.03
CA ILE A 192 -3.10 10.79 -3.83
C ILE A 192 -3.22 9.55 -2.95
N VAL A 193 -4.44 9.12 -2.70
CA VAL A 193 -4.75 7.92 -1.91
C VAL A 193 -5.43 6.92 -2.82
N GLY A 194 -4.92 5.70 -2.83
CA GLY A 194 -5.45 4.66 -3.69
C GLY A 194 -5.71 3.35 -2.98
N ASN A 195 -6.72 2.65 -3.47
CA ASN A 195 -7.08 1.30 -3.06
C ASN A 195 -7.38 0.44 -4.28
N PHE A 196 -6.98 -0.81 -4.25
CA PHE A 196 -7.25 -1.77 -5.32
C PHE A 196 -8.51 -2.55 -5.01
N SER A 197 -9.49 -2.50 -5.92
CA SER A 197 -10.79 -3.17 -5.72
C SER A 197 -10.67 -4.70 -5.69
N SER A 198 -9.74 -5.26 -6.46
CA SER A 198 -9.55 -6.72 -6.59
C SER A 198 -8.32 -7.27 -5.87
N LYS A 199 -7.59 -6.42 -5.14
CA LYS A 199 -6.33 -6.76 -4.46
C LYS A 199 -6.31 -6.16 -3.06
N PRO A 200 -5.76 -6.87 -2.07
CA PRO A 200 -5.63 -6.35 -0.71
C PRO A 200 -4.48 -5.34 -0.60
N CYS A 201 -4.46 -4.32 -1.46
CA CYS A 201 -3.40 -3.33 -1.56
C CYS A 201 -3.96 -1.91 -1.52
N SER A 202 -3.25 -1.02 -0.82
CA SER A 202 -3.53 0.41 -0.78
C SER A 202 -2.22 1.20 -0.85
N PHE A 203 -2.28 2.47 -1.25
CA PHE A 203 -1.12 3.35 -1.27
C PHE A 203 -1.47 4.79 -0.95
N ILE A 204 -0.47 5.54 -0.50
CA ILE A 204 -0.51 6.99 -0.29
C ILE A 204 0.72 7.61 -0.94
N ILE A 205 0.53 8.71 -1.67
CA ILE A 205 1.58 9.57 -2.23
C ILE A 205 1.30 10.98 -1.72
N VAL A 206 2.28 11.60 -1.08
CA VAL A 206 2.22 13.01 -0.68
C VAL A 206 2.96 13.82 -1.72
N ASN A 207 2.23 14.64 -2.47
CA ASN A 207 2.70 15.37 -3.65
C ASN A 207 3.11 16.83 -3.33
N ARG A 208 3.74 17.04 -2.17
CA ARG A 208 4.30 18.33 -1.75
C ARG A 208 5.81 18.35 -1.89
#